data_277d0e9206230b5aa58757886821fa57
#
_entry.id   277d0e9206230b5aa58757886821fa57
#
_cell.length_a   1.000
_cell.length_b   1.000
_cell.length_c   1.000
_cell.angle_alpha   90.00
_cell.angle_beta   90.00
_cell.angle_gamma   90.00
#
_symmetry.space_group_name_H-M   'P 1'
#
loop_
_entity.id
_entity.type
_entity.pdbx_description
1 polymer ?
#
loop_
_entity_poly.entity_id
_entity_poly.type
_entity_poly.pdbx_seq_one_letter_code
_entity_poly.pdbx_strand_id
1 'polypeptide(L)'
;MLQIAIAIVMGYLIGSIPTGYLIVKAKTGQDIRKVGSGSTGATNVKRVLGKKWFFIVMLLDAIKGALPVVLAILFLHAYSQYGLTPVAAAVAVLLGHSKSVFLGFTGGKSVASGVGTILALNPLVGLSVAVIWGIIT
;
A
#
# COMPACT_ATOMS: atom_id res chain seq x y z
N MET A 1 -6.64 -11.49 -20.58
CA MET A 1 -6.99 -10.04 -20.55
C MET A 1 -7.92 -9.71 -19.39
N LEU A 2 -9.05 -10.42 -19.23
CA LEU A 2 -10.01 -10.14 -18.14
C LEU A 2 -9.38 -10.22 -16.74
N GLN A 3 -8.54 -11.25 -16.45
CA GLN A 3 -7.89 -11.41 -15.15
C GLN A 3 -6.94 -10.24 -14.82
N ILE A 4 -6.21 -9.73 -15.80
CA ILE A 4 -5.33 -8.56 -15.62
C ILE A 4 -6.19 -7.32 -15.30
N ALA A 5 -7.29 -7.11 -16.00
CA ALA A 5 -8.20 -5.99 -15.72
C ALA A 5 -8.79 -6.09 -14.31
N ILE A 6 -9.22 -7.27 -13.88
CA ILE A 6 -9.70 -7.51 -12.50
C ILE A 6 -8.60 -7.21 -11.48
N ALA A 7 -7.37 -7.70 -11.72
CA ALA A 7 -6.24 -7.47 -10.84
C ALA A 7 -5.88 -5.97 -10.70
N ILE A 8 -5.92 -5.22 -11.81
CA ILE A 8 -5.70 -3.78 -11.82
C ILE A 8 -6.78 -3.05 -11.01
N VAL A 9 -8.04 -3.30 -11.28
CA VAL A 9 -9.16 -2.64 -10.58
C VAL A 9 -9.13 -2.97 -9.10
N MET A 10 -9.00 -4.24 -8.73
CA MET A 10 -8.92 -4.69 -7.34
C MET A 10 -7.70 -4.09 -6.63
N GLY A 11 -6.52 -4.15 -7.27
CA GLY A 11 -5.29 -3.60 -6.72
C GLY A 11 -5.39 -2.09 -6.49
N TYR A 12 -5.90 -1.35 -7.46
CA TYR A 12 -6.08 0.10 -7.33
C TYR A 12 -7.06 0.49 -6.24
N LEU A 13 -8.22 -0.17 -6.15
CA LEU A 13 -9.23 0.14 -5.13
C LEU A 13 -8.74 -0.18 -3.72
N ILE A 14 -8.13 -1.37 -3.50
CA ILE A 14 -7.54 -1.74 -2.21
C ILE A 14 -6.40 -0.79 -1.84
N GLY A 15 -5.51 -0.49 -2.79
CA GLY A 15 -4.42 0.48 -2.60
C GLY A 15 -4.92 1.86 -2.22
N SER A 16 -6.03 2.29 -2.80
CA SER A 16 -6.66 3.59 -2.55
C SER A 16 -7.22 3.77 -1.15
N ILE A 17 -7.42 2.69 -0.36
CA ILE A 17 -7.87 2.80 1.03
C ILE A 17 -6.84 3.64 1.82
N PRO A 18 -7.21 4.84 2.31
CA PRO A 18 -6.26 5.78 2.89
C PRO A 18 -6.12 5.57 4.40
N THR A 19 -5.45 4.48 4.80
CA THR A 19 -5.34 4.01 6.19
C THR A 19 -4.90 5.10 7.17
N GLY A 20 -3.82 5.81 6.86
CA GLY A 20 -3.32 6.88 7.73
C GLY A 20 -4.27 8.07 7.84
N TYR A 21 -4.95 8.46 6.76
CA TYR A 21 -5.98 9.49 6.79
C TYR A 21 -7.16 9.08 7.68
N LEU A 22 -7.67 7.87 7.49
CA LEU A 22 -8.82 7.37 8.26
C LEU A 22 -8.52 7.32 9.76
N ILE A 23 -7.33 6.82 10.13
CA ILE A 23 -6.90 6.72 11.52
C ILE A 23 -6.76 8.11 12.15
N VAL A 24 -6.06 9.05 11.51
CA VAL A 24 -5.89 10.40 12.05
C VAL A 24 -7.24 11.11 12.15
N LYS A 25 -8.07 11.01 11.11
CA LYS A 25 -9.41 11.61 11.12
C LYS A 25 -10.28 11.07 12.26
N ALA A 26 -10.26 9.75 12.48
CA ALA A 26 -11.03 9.12 13.55
C ALA A 26 -10.51 9.48 14.95
N LYS A 27 -9.19 9.70 15.13
CA LYS A 27 -8.58 9.97 16.43
C LYS A 27 -8.57 11.44 16.82
N THR A 28 -8.47 12.36 15.85
CA THR A 28 -8.27 13.79 16.12
C THR A 28 -9.28 14.70 15.44
N GLY A 29 -10.11 14.18 14.55
CA GLY A 29 -10.99 14.99 13.70
C GLY A 29 -10.26 15.76 12.58
N GLN A 30 -8.91 15.76 12.57
CA GLN A 30 -8.09 16.54 11.64
C GLN A 30 -7.92 15.85 10.28
N ASP A 31 -7.68 16.63 9.25
CA ASP A 31 -7.25 16.14 7.94
C ASP A 31 -5.72 16.13 7.89
N ILE A 32 -5.12 14.92 7.86
CA ILE A 32 -3.67 14.73 7.85
C ILE A 32 -2.98 15.41 6.64
N ARG A 33 -3.71 15.65 5.55
CA ARG A 33 -3.19 16.35 4.37
C ARG A 33 -2.87 17.83 4.64
N LYS A 34 -3.45 18.38 5.71
CA LYS A 34 -3.24 19.77 6.17
C LYS A 34 -2.18 19.86 7.29
N VAL A 35 -1.57 18.73 7.67
CA VAL A 35 -0.64 18.67 8.81
C VAL A 35 0.70 18.06 8.39
N GLY A 36 1.79 18.58 8.91
CA GLY A 36 3.13 18.07 8.69
C GLY A 36 3.53 18.09 7.21
N SER A 37 3.81 16.92 6.63
CA SER A 37 4.21 16.80 5.22
C SER A 37 3.03 16.73 4.24
N GLY A 38 1.81 16.74 4.71
CA GLY A 38 0.60 16.53 3.88
C GLY A 38 0.40 15.11 3.35
N SER A 39 1.37 14.20 3.60
CA SER A 39 1.28 12.80 3.17
C SER A 39 0.36 12.00 4.09
N THR A 40 -0.34 11.01 3.54
CA THR A 40 -1.19 10.08 4.31
C THR A 40 -0.41 8.90 4.88
N GLY A 41 0.91 8.78 4.64
CA GLY A 41 1.73 7.66 5.05
C GLY A 41 2.13 7.67 6.54
N ALA A 42 2.64 6.53 7.01
CA ALA A 42 2.98 6.26 8.41
C ALA A 42 3.90 7.31 9.06
N THR A 43 4.88 7.85 8.31
CA THR A 43 5.81 8.87 8.84
C THR A 43 5.09 10.17 9.24
N ASN A 44 4.08 10.58 8.47
CA ASN A 44 3.29 11.78 8.83
C ASN A 44 2.32 11.46 9.98
N VAL A 45 1.75 10.26 10.01
CA VAL A 45 0.94 9.78 11.14
C VAL A 45 1.75 9.77 12.44
N LYS A 46 3.04 9.38 12.42
CA LYS A 46 3.95 9.45 13.58
C LYS A 46 4.04 10.86 14.16
N ARG A 47 4.07 11.89 13.31
CA ARG A 47 4.15 13.29 13.75
C ARG A 47 2.90 13.75 14.50
N VAL A 48 1.74 13.22 14.12
CA VAL A 48 0.42 13.60 14.70
C VAL A 48 0.05 12.74 15.89
N LEU A 49 0.26 11.42 15.83
CA LEU A 49 -0.26 10.43 16.78
C LEU A 49 0.84 9.65 17.54
N GLY A 50 2.13 9.84 17.18
CA GLY A 50 3.25 9.18 17.84
C GLY A 50 3.65 7.81 17.24
N LYS A 51 4.70 7.20 17.84
CA LYS A 51 5.38 6.00 17.31
C LYS A 51 4.47 4.77 17.18
N LYS A 52 3.56 4.56 18.13
CA LYS A 52 2.61 3.41 18.07
C LYS A 52 1.82 3.41 16.77
N TRP A 53 1.31 4.55 16.38
CA TRP A 53 0.49 4.68 15.18
C TRP A 53 1.30 4.63 13.88
N PHE A 54 2.59 4.99 13.94
CA PHE A 54 3.51 4.74 12.83
C PHE A 54 3.54 3.25 12.46
N PHE A 55 3.79 2.37 13.45
CA PHE A 55 3.87 0.93 13.20
C PHE A 55 2.55 0.33 12.75
N ILE A 56 1.43 0.79 13.32
CA ILE A 56 0.09 0.33 12.93
C ILE A 56 -0.18 0.68 11.46
N VAL A 57 0.02 1.93 11.07
CA VAL A 57 -0.24 2.37 9.69
C VAL A 57 0.75 1.73 8.72
N MET A 58 2.02 1.62 9.10
CA MET A 58 3.04 0.93 8.29
C MET A 58 2.65 -0.52 8.01
N LEU A 59 2.21 -1.25 9.04
CA LEU A 59 1.76 -2.64 8.90
C LEU A 59 0.50 -2.75 8.03
N LEU A 60 -0.49 -1.91 8.26
CA LEU A 60 -1.72 -1.90 7.45
C LEU A 60 -1.45 -1.54 5.99
N ASP A 61 -0.54 -0.60 5.74
CA ASP A 61 -0.13 -0.23 4.38
C ASP A 61 0.66 -1.35 3.69
N ALA A 62 1.48 -2.11 4.45
CA ALA A 62 2.17 -3.29 3.92
C ALA A 62 1.18 -4.42 3.60
N ILE A 63 0.23 -4.70 4.50
CA ILE A 63 -0.82 -5.71 4.29
C ILE A 63 -1.66 -5.37 3.06
N LYS A 64 -2.12 -4.12 2.92
CA LYS A 64 -2.92 -3.73 1.75
C LYS A 64 -2.09 -3.79 0.45
N GLY A 65 -0.77 -3.61 0.53
CA GLY A 65 0.14 -3.79 -0.60
C GLY A 65 0.26 -5.26 -1.02
N ALA A 66 0.39 -6.17 -0.05
CA ALA A 66 0.51 -7.60 -0.29
C ALA A 66 -0.81 -8.25 -0.75
N LEU A 67 -1.93 -7.85 -0.15
CA LEU A 67 -3.23 -8.52 -0.32
C LEU A 67 -3.66 -8.69 -1.79
N PRO A 68 -3.72 -7.65 -2.65
CA PRO A 68 -4.17 -7.82 -4.02
C PRO A 68 -3.19 -8.66 -4.85
N VAL A 69 -1.90 -8.65 -4.52
CA VAL A 69 -0.90 -9.49 -5.17
C VAL A 69 -1.11 -10.97 -4.83
N VAL A 70 -1.31 -11.27 -3.54
CA VAL A 70 -1.61 -12.63 -3.08
C VAL A 70 -2.91 -13.15 -3.70
N LEU A 71 -3.97 -12.34 -3.71
CA LEU A 71 -5.24 -12.71 -4.36
C LEU A 71 -5.06 -12.97 -5.86
N ALA A 72 -4.25 -12.15 -6.54
CA ALA A 72 -3.95 -12.37 -7.96
C ALA A 72 -3.16 -13.67 -8.18
N ILE A 73 -2.21 -14.02 -7.31
CA ILE A 73 -1.46 -15.27 -7.37
C ILE A 73 -2.41 -16.47 -7.16
N LEU A 74 -3.23 -16.44 -6.13
CA LEU A 74 -4.08 -17.57 -5.74
C LEU A 74 -5.24 -17.82 -6.72
N PHE A 75 -5.88 -16.76 -7.21
CA PHE A 75 -7.14 -16.87 -7.93
C PHE A 75 -7.07 -16.51 -9.41
N LEU A 76 -6.05 -15.76 -9.84
CA LEU A 76 -5.96 -15.24 -11.20
C LEU A 76 -4.72 -15.71 -11.96
N HIS A 77 -3.67 -16.19 -11.25
CA HIS A 77 -2.39 -16.54 -11.85
C HIS A 77 -2.47 -17.77 -12.77
N ALA A 78 -3.29 -18.76 -12.44
CA ALA A 78 -3.46 -20.00 -13.23
C ALA A 78 -3.86 -19.74 -14.70
N TYR A 79 -4.40 -18.57 -14.99
CA TYR A 79 -4.84 -18.14 -16.32
C TYR A 79 -3.92 -17.09 -16.96
N SER A 80 -2.79 -16.79 -16.35
CA SER A 80 -1.82 -15.80 -16.84
C SER A 80 -0.61 -16.48 -17.46
N GLN A 81 -0.48 -16.38 -18.77
CA GLN A 81 0.57 -17.03 -19.55
C GLN A 81 2.00 -16.59 -19.17
N TYR A 82 2.18 -15.41 -18.53
CA TYR A 82 3.47 -14.83 -18.21
C TYR A 82 3.59 -14.26 -16.80
N GLY A 83 2.72 -14.64 -15.88
CA GLY A 83 2.74 -14.13 -14.51
C GLY A 83 2.49 -12.61 -14.39
N LEU A 84 1.95 -11.97 -15.41
CA LEU A 84 1.71 -10.52 -15.45
C LEU A 84 0.61 -10.06 -14.51
N THR A 85 -0.32 -10.94 -14.16
CA THR A 85 -1.48 -10.59 -13.33
C THR A 85 -1.08 -10.13 -11.92
N PRO A 86 -0.21 -10.85 -11.18
CA PRO A 86 0.28 -10.37 -9.87
C PRO A 86 1.09 -9.06 -9.98
N VAL A 87 1.88 -8.91 -11.04
CA VAL A 87 2.65 -7.67 -11.28
C VAL A 87 1.72 -6.49 -11.56
N ALA A 88 0.67 -6.70 -12.36
CA ALA A 88 -0.33 -5.68 -12.61
C ALA A 88 -1.06 -5.26 -11.32
N ALA A 89 -1.41 -6.21 -10.44
CA ALA A 89 -1.97 -5.94 -9.13
C ALA A 89 -1.00 -5.11 -8.27
N ALA A 90 0.30 -5.47 -8.26
CA ALA A 90 1.34 -4.75 -7.51
C ALA A 90 1.47 -3.30 -7.96
N VAL A 91 1.57 -3.04 -9.26
CA VAL A 91 1.63 -1.68 -9.80
C VAL A 91 0.36 -0.89 -9.46
N ALA A 92 -0.80 -1.51 -9.65
CA ALA A 92 -2.08 -0.87 -9.39
C ALA A 92 -2.27 -0.48 -7.92
N VAL A 93 -1.87 -1.33 -6.97
CA VAL A 93 -1.97 -1.00 -5.53
C VAL A 93 -1.05 0.15 -5.13
N LEU A 94 0.14 0.26 -5.72
CA LEU A 94 1.06 1.38 -5.46
C LEU A 94 0.49 2.70 -6.01
N LEU A 95 -0.10 2.65 -7.20
CA LEU A 95 -0.80 3.80 -7.78
C LEU A 95 -1.99 4.22 -6.93
N GLY A 96 -2.81 3.26 -6.46
CA GLY A 96 -3.92 3.51 -5.55
C GLY A 96 -3.49 4.17 -4.25
N HIS A 97 -2.39 3.69 -3.64
CA HIS A 97 -1.86 4.30 -2.40
C HIS A 97 -1.37 5.73 -2.61
N SER A 98 -0.69 6.03 -3.72
CA SER A 98 -0.13 7.37 -3.98
C SER A 98 -1.14 8.33 -4.61
N LYS A 99 -2.12 7.81 -5.34
CA LYS A 99 -3.17 8.57 -6.07
C LYS A 99 -4.54 7.98 -5.75
N SER A 100 -4.92 8.05 -4.45
CA SER A 100 -6.18 7.48 -3.98
C SER A 100 -7.39 8.18 -4.59
N VAL A 101 -8.28 7.39 -5.22
CA VAL A 101 -9.57 7.90 -5.72
C VAL A 101 -10.44 8.46 -4.58
N PHE A 102 -10.34 7.91 -3.38
CA PHE A 102 -11.12 8.34 -2.21
C PHE A 102 -10.64 9.68 -1.63
N LEU A 103 -9.45 10.15 -2.01
CA LEU A 103 -8.87 11.41 -1.53
C LEU A 103 -8.62 12.43 -2.65
N GLY A 104 -9.35 12.32 -3.77
CA GLY A 104 -9.16 13.22 -4.92
C GLY A 104 -7.78 13.09 -5.52
N PHE A 105 -7.29 11.86 -5.70
CA PHE A 105 -5.99 11.50 -6.29
C PHE A 105 -4.77 12.04 -5.53
N THR A 106 -4.93 12.24 -4.22
CA THR A 106 -3.81 12.49 -3.29
C THR A 106 -3.55 11.26 -2.41
N GLY A 107 -2.34 11.13 -1.84
CA GLY A 107 -2.04 9.93 -1.05
C GLY A 107 -0.67 9.94 -0.39
N GLY A 108 -0.12 8.75 -0.14
CA GLY A 108 1.17 8.52 0.46
C GLY A 108 2.29 8.28 -0.57
N LYS A 109 3.47 7.87 -0.05
CA LYS A 109 4.67 7.61 -0.86
C LYS A 109 4.82 6.13 -1.27
N SER A 110 3.87 5.29 -0.94
CA SER A 110 3.82 3.85 -1.26
C SER A 110 5.00 3.00 -0.75
N VAL A 111 5.82 3.50 0.20
CA VAL A 111 7.00 2.75 0.68
C VAL A 111 6.58 1.44 1.38
N ALA A 112 5.76 1.53 2.42
CA ALA A 112 5.28 0.35 3.14
C ALA A 112 4.46 -0.59 2.24
N SER A 113 3.59 -0.04 1.38
CA SER A 113 2.84 -0.84 0.41
C SER A 113 3.77 -1.50 -0.61
N GLY A 114 4.86 -0.83 -1.02
CA GLY A 114 5.89 -1.40 -1.90
C GLY A 114 6.61 -2.58 -1.25
N VAL A 115 7.00 -2.47 0.01
CA VAL A 115 7.55 -3.61 0.76
C VAL A 115 6.56 -4.78 0.78
N GLY A 116 5.29 -4.51 1.05
CA GLY A 116 4.24 -5.53 1.02
C GLY A 116 4.06 -6.20 -0.34
N THR A 117 4.07 -5.43 -1.44
CA THR A 117 3.96 -6.00 -2.79
C THR A 117 5.16 -6.89 -3.13
N ILE A 118 6.39 -6.46 -2.79
CA ILE A 118 7.61 -7.23 -3.08
C ILE A 118 7.64 -8.51 -2.22
N LEU A 119 7.26 -8.44 -0.94
CA LEU A 119 7.14 -9.62 -0.08
C LEU A 119 6.17 -10.66 -0.66
N ALA A 120 5.05 -10.21 -1.23
CA ALA A 120 4.07 -11.11 -1.85
C ALA A 120 4.55 -11.70 -3.17
N LEU A 121 5.31 -10.95 -3.97
CA LEU A 121 5.86 -11.43 -5.25
C LEU A 121 7.06 -12.36 -5.04
N ASN A 122 7.97 -12.00 -4.15
CA ASN A 122 9.16 -12.76 -3.80
C ASN A 122 9.56 -12.51 -2.36
N PRO A 123 9.29 -13.44 -1.42
CA PRO A 123 9.55 -13.25 0.01
C PRO A 123 11.01 -12.95 0.35
N LEU A 124 11.98 -13.58 -0.35
CA LEU A 124 13.41 -13.36 -0.08
C LEU A 124 13.84 -11.94 -0.43
N VAL A 125 13.43 -11.48 -1.62
CA VAL A 125 13.71 -10.10 -2.07
C VAL A 125 12.98 -9.10 -1.16
N GLY A 126 11.73 -9.38 -0.82
CA GLY A 126 10.93 -8.51 0.06
C GLY A 126 11.52 -8.36 1.46
N LEU A 127 12.02 -9.45 2.05
CA LEU A 127 12.72 -9.41 3.34
C LEU A 127 14.02 -8.59 3.26
N SER A 128 14.82 -8.79 2.20
CA SER A 128 16.03 -8.01 1.98
C SER A 128 15.74 -6.51 1.88
N VAL A 129 14.72 -6.13 1.11
CA VAL A 129 14.29 -4.73 0.98
C VAL A 129 13.80 -4.16 2.32
N ALA A 130 13.02 -4.94 3.08
CA ALA A 130 12.51 -4.52 4.39
C ALA A 130 13.66 -4.28 5.39
N VAL A 131 14.67 -5.18 5.43
CA VAL A 131 15.84 -5.05 6.30
C VAL A 131 16.67 -3.83 5.91
N ILE A 132 16.99 -3.67 4.62
CA ILE A 132 17.77 -2.52 4.13
C ILE A 132 17.04 -1.22 4.46
N TRP A 133 15.74 -1.15 4.20
CA TRP A 133 14.94 0.03 4.51
C TRP A 133 14.93 0.34 6.02
N GLY A 134 14.78 -0.69 6.87
CA GLY A 134 14.78 -0.53 8.32
C GLY A 134 16.13 -0.09 8.91
N ILE A 135 17.25 -0.39 8.22
CA ILE A 135 18.60 0.06 8.65
C ILE A 135 18.83 1.53 8.26
N ILE A 136 18.29 1.97 7.11
CA ILE A 136 18.53 3.32 6.57
C ILE A 136 17.60 4.37 7.18
N THR A 137 16.42 3.99 7.72
CA THR A 137 15.41 4.90 8.29
C THR A 137 15.37 4.90 9.80
#